data_0a0493728124bb8364abc2f719b53dc4
#
_entry.id   0a0493728124bb8364abc2f719b53dc4
#
_cell.length_a   1.000
_cell.length_b   1.000
_cell.length_c   1.000
_cell.angle_alpha   90.00
_cell.angle_beta   90.00
_cell.angle_gamma   90.00
#
_symmetry.space_group_name_H-M   'P 1'
#
loop_
_entity.id
_entity.type
_entity.pdbx_description
1 polymer ?
#
loop_
_entity_poly.entity_id
_entity_poly.type
_entity_poly.pdbx_seq_one_letter_code
_entity_poly.pdbx_strand_id
1 'polypeptide(L)'
;MNNDFNQQVIAEFRANGGKLIQYHGWSDPDIPPANSINYYESVVRALNGEKPGALRDTKEFYRLFLIPGMQHCTGGPGTTRFDMLTALEQWVEHDKAPDEVLGAHATNGQVDRTRPICAYPM
;
A
#
# COMPACT_ATOMS: atom_id res chain seq x y z
N MET A 1 19.52 -11.62 -3.86
CA MET A 1 18.22 -11.87 -4.49
C MET A 1 18.22 -11.28 -5.89
N ASN A 2 17.78 -12.07 -6.87
CA ASN A 2 17.78 -11.60 -8.25
C ASN A 2 16.58 -10.64 -8.46
N ASN A 3 16.86 -9.35 -8.51
CA ASN A 3 15.84 -8.33 -8.72
C ASN A 3 15.13 -8.48 -10.08
N ASP A 4 15.81 -9.01 -11.08
CA ASP A 4 15.25 -9.17 -12.42
C ASP A 4 14.06 -10.13 -12.42
N PHE A 5 14.13 -11.21 -11.64
CA PHE A 5 13.02 -12.17 -11.54
C PHE A 5 11.78 -11.50 -10.91
N ASN A 6 11.97 -10.82 -9.79
CA ASN A 6 10.86 -10.13 -9.12
C ASN A 6 10.25 -9.04 -10.00
N GLN A 7 11.08 -8.32 -10.72
CA GLN A 7 10.62 -7.28 -11.64
C GLN A 7 9.82 -7.87 -12.81
N GLN A 8 10.27 -9.02 -13.32
CA GLN A 8 9.56 -9.72 -14.40
C GLN A 8 8.18 -10.19 -13.93
N VAL A 9 8.10 -10.79 -12.74
CA VAL A 9 6.84 -11.27 -12.17
C VAL A 9 5.85 -10.13 -11.97
N ILE A 10 6.29 -9.00 -11.41
CA ILE A 10 5.40 -7.86 -11.19
C ILE A 10 4.97 -7.22 -12.51
N ALA A 11 5.82 -7.22 -13.52
CA ALA A 11 5.48 -6.73 -14.85
C ALA A 11 4.39 -7.59 -15.50
N GLU A 12 4.49 -8.90 -15.38
CA GLU A 12 3.47 -9.82 -15.89
C GLU A 12 2.14 -9.66 -15.14
N PHE A 13 2.20 -9.50 -13.82
CA PHE A 13 1.03 -9.22 -13.00
C PHE A 13 0.29 -7.97 -13.48
N ARG A 14 1.04 -6.88 -13.70
CA ARG A 14 0.49 -5.64 -14.24
C ARG A 14 -0.11 -5.84 -15.64
N ALA A 15 0.61 -6.52 -16.53
CA ALA A 15 0.19 -6.74 -17.91
C ALA A 15 -1.13 -7.52 -17.99
N ASN A 16 -1.38 -8.39 -17.02
CA ASN A 16 -2.62 -9.16 -16.92
C ASN A 16 -3.74 -8.43 -16.18
N GLY A 17 -3.58 -7.14 -15.90
CA GLY A 17 -4.60 -6.31 -15.26
C GLY A 17 -4.67 -6.46 -13.74
N GLY A 18 -3.64 -7.04 -13.12
CA GLY A 18 -3.61 -7.23 -11.66
C GLY A 18 -3.55 -5.92 -10.91
N LYS A 19 -4.15 -5.90 -9.72
CA LYS A 19 -4.13 -4.76 -8.80
C LYS A 19 -3.55 -5.22 -7.46
N LEU A 20 -2.64 -4.43 -6.92
CA LEU A 20 -1.93 -4.75 -5.67
C LEU A 20 -2.11 -3.62 -4.67
N ILE A 21 -2.61 -3.95 -3.48
CA ILE A 21 -2.59 -3.06 -2.33
C ILE A 21 -1.65 -3.68 -1.30
N GLN A 22 -0.65 -2.91 -0.90
CA GLN A 22 0.27 -3.28 0.17
C GLN A 22 0.13 -2.28 1.31
N TYR A 23 0.18 -2.75 2.56
CA TYR A 23 0.24 -1.85 3.70
C TYR A 23 1.31 -2.30 4.68
N HIS A 24 1.86 -1.33 5.42
CA HIS A 24 2.95 -1.57 6.38
C HIS A 24 2.81 -0.57 7.53
N GLY A 25 2.92 -1.03 8.77
CA GLY A 25 2.88 -0.15 9.93
C GLY A 25 4.16 0.67 10.08
N TRP A 26 4.02 1.98 10.28
CA TRP A 26 5.18 2.85 10.53
C TRP A 26 5.94 2.47 11.80
N SER A 27 5.26 1.87 12.77
CA SER A 27 5.84 1.48 14.07
C SER A 27 6.16 -0.02 14.15
N ASP A 28 6.31 -0.68 13.02
CA ASP A 28 6.66 -2.10 12.95
C ASP A 28 8.02 -2.33 13.59
N PRO A 29 8.10 -3.13 14.69
CA PRO A 29 9.36 -3.38 15.36
C PRO A 29 10.14 -4.55 14.77
N ASP A 30 9.52 -5.34 13.90
CA ASP A 30 10.11 -6.56 13.36
C ASP A 30 10.69 -6.35 11.97
N ILE A 31 9.93 -5.68 11.09
CA ILE A 31 10.35 -5.41 9.73
C ILE A 31 10.29 -3.90 9.47
N PRO A 32 11.41 -3.27 9.13
CA PRO A 32 11.42 -1.83 8.90
C PRO A 32 10.46 -1.43 7.77
N PRO A 33 9.61 -0.42 7.96
CA PRO A 33 8.73 0.07 6.87
C PRO A 33 9.49 0.58 5.66
N ALA A 34 10.76 0.97 5.83
CA ALA A 34 11.63 1.33 4.71
C ALA A 34 11.78 0.20 3.69
N ASN A 35 11.65 -1.07 4.11
CA ASN A 35 11.71 -2.20 3.18
C ASN A 35 10.56 -2.12 2.15
N SER A 36 9.36 -1.80 2.59
CA SER A 36 8.22 -1.63 1.70
C SER A 36 8.37 -0.42 0.78
N ILE A 37 8.86 0.68 1.32
CA ILE A 37 9.12 1.90 0.52
C ILE A 37 10.18 1.61 -0.55
N ASN A 38 11.27 0.98 -0.18
CA ASN A 38 12.36 0.66 -1.10
C ASN A 38 11.89 -0.29 -2.21
N TYR A 39 11.08 -1.27 -1.85
CA TYR A 39 10.50 -2.18 -2.83
C TYR A 39 9.58 -1.44 -3.79
N TYR A 40 8.66 -0.61 -3.26
CA TYR A 40 7.74 0.18 -4.09
C TYR A 40 8.50 1.06 -5.08
N GLU A 41 9.51 1.78 -4.59
CA GLU A 41 10.32 2.65 -5.45
C GLU A 41 11.13 1.86 -6.48
N SER A 42 11.58 0.65 -6.14
CA SER A 42 12.27 -0.20 -7.11
C SER A 42 11.33 -0.65 -8.24
N VAL A 43 10.07 -0.91 -7.92
CA VAL A 43 9.05 -1.24 -8.94
C VAL A 43 8.79 -0.03 -9.85
N VAL A 44 8.69 1.17 -9.27
CA VAL A 44 8.51 2.40 -10.07
C VAL A 44 9.64 2.53 -11.08
N ARG A 45 10.89 2.39 -10.64
CA ARG A 45 12.05 2.50 -11.54
C ARG A 45 12.09 1.40 -12.59
N ALA A 46 11.79 0.17 -12.18
CA ALA A 46 11.93 -1.00 -13.05
C ALA A 46 10.91 -0.99 -14.20
N LEU A 47 9.67 -0.59 -13.92
CA LEU A 47 8.58 -0.68 -14.90
C LEU A 47 8.40 0.60 -15.71
N ASN A 48 8.65 1.74 -15.10
CA ASN A 48 8.31 3.04 -15.69
C ASN A 48 9.52 3.98 -15.80
N GLY A 49 10.69 3.57 -15.28
CA GLY A 49 11.91 4.35 -15.34
C GLY A 49 11.89 5.57 -14.43
N GLU A 50 12.74 6.54 -14.75
CA GLU A 50 12.83 7.81 -14.02
C GLU A 50 12.09 8.95 -14.75
N LYS A 51 11.17 8.59 -15.63
CA LYS A 51 10.42 9.57 -16.43
C LYS A 51 9.39 10.30 -15.56
N PRO A 52 9.07 11.56 -15.90
CA PRO A 52 7.89 12.20 -15.32
C PRO A 52 6.65 11.32 -15.55
N GLY A 53 5.87 11.09 -14.49
CA GLY A 53 4.69 10.24 -14.56
C GLY A 53 4.93 8.77 -14.22
N ALA A 54 6.19 8.33 -13.98
CA ALA A 54 6.47 6.95 -13.60
C ALA A 54 5.72 6.53 -12.34
N LEU A 55 5.66 7.38 -11.35
CA LEU A 55 4.91 7.13 -10.13
C LEU A 55 3.42 7.02 -10.40
N ARG A 56 2.85 7.93 -11.18
CA ARG A 56 1.44 7.90 -11.56
C ARG A 56 1.11 6.56 -12.25
N ASP A 57 1.94 6.14 -13.18
CA ASP A 57 1.73 4.90 -13.92
C ASP A 57 1.80 3.67 -13.01
N THR A 58 2.71 3.68 -12.05
CA THR A 58 2.78 2.61 -11.03
C THR A 58 1.53 2.60 -10.16
N LYS A 59 1.03 3.76 -9.77
CA LYS A 59 -0.17 3.87 -8.94
C LYS A 59 -1.44 3.38 -9.63
N GLU A 60 -1.43 3.21 -10.94
CA GLU A 60 -2.56 2.62 -11.67
C GLU A 60 -2.76 1.15 -11.38
N PHE A 61 -1.75 0.44 -10.84
CA PHE A 61 -1.90 -0.97 -10.48
C PHE A 61 -1.38 -1.33 -9.09
N TYR A 62 -0.57 -0.47 -8.46
CA TYR A 62 0.08 -0.77 -7.18
C TYR A 62 0.01 0.44 -6.24
N ARG A 63 -0.66 0.24 -5.09
CA ARG A 63 -0.80 1.25 -4.04
C ARG A 63 -0.17 0.76 -2.75
N LEU A 64 0.69 1.58 -2.15
CA LEU A 64 1.31 1.31 -0.84
C LEU A 64 0.73 2.25 0.19
N PHE A 65 0.30 1.70 1.33
CA PHE A 65 -0.20 2.47 2.46
C PHE A 65 0.70 2.25 3.67
N LEU A 66 1.20 3.34 4.24
CA LEU A 66 1.97 3.32 5.46
C LEU A 66 1.07 3.78 6.60
N ILE A 67 0.88 2.92 7.59
CA ILE A 67 -0.15 3.12 8.63
C ILE A 67 0.50 3.72 9.87
N PRO A 68 0.27 5.03 10.16
CA PRO A 68 0.85 5.65 11.35
C PRO A 68 0.39 4.98 12.64
N GLY A 69 1.34 4.67 13.53
CA GLY A 69 1.05 4.07 14.82
C GLY A 69 0.69 2.60 14.80
N MET A 70 0.73 1.94 13.65
CA MET A 70 0.54 0.49 13.58
C MET A 70 1.86 -0.24 13.72
N GLN A 71 1.85 -1.35 14.46
CA GLN A 71 2.97 -2.26 14.62
C GLN A 71 2.98 -3.30 13.50
N HIS A 72 3.52 -4.48 13.76
CA HIS A 72 3.61 -5.53 12.75
C HIS A 72 2.21 -6.08 12.41
N CYS A 73 1.67 -5.65 11.29
CA CYS A 73 0.36 -6.01 10.73
C CYS A 73 -0.84 -5.63 11.58
N THR A 74 -0.68 -5.29 12.85
CA THR A 74 -1.77 -4.94 13.76
C THR A 74 -1.22 -4.31 15.04
N GLY A 75 -2.11 -3.78 15.86
CA GLY A 75 -1.74 -3.22 17.17
C GLY A 75 -1.11 -1.85 17.09
N GLY A 76 -0.85 -1.28 18.26
CA GLY A 76 -0.30 0.06 18.40
C GLY A 76 -1.38 1.13 18.58
N PRO A 77 -0.97 2.38 18.87
CA PRO A 77 -1.90 3.46 19.20
C PRO A 77 -2.57 4.14 18.01
N GLY A 78 -2.24 3.74 16.79
CA GLY A 78 -2.77 4.36 15.58
C GLY A 78 -4.15 3.85 15.18
N THR A 79 -4.62 4.33 14.03
CA THR A 79 -5.89 3.89 13.44
C THR A 79 -5.66 2.60 12.65
N THR A 80 -5.61 1.49 13.37
CA THR A 80 -5.15 0.19 12.87
C THR A 80 -6.26 -0.71 12.34
N ARG A 81 -7.51 -0.24 12.36
CA ARG A 81 -8.67 -0.95 11.78
C ARG A 81 -9.04 -0.30 10.47
N PHE A 82 -8.94 -1.04 9.39
CA PHE A 82 -9.27 -0.58 8.05
C PHE A 82 -9.68 -1.77 7.19
N ASP A 83 -10.35 -1.50 6.09
CA ASP A 83 -10.86 -2.53 5.19
C ASP A 83 -10.21 -2.40 3.81
N MET A 84 -9.04 -3.02 3.66
CA MET A 84 -8.33 -3.04 2.38
C MET A 84 -8.98 -3.98 1.37
N LEU A 85 -9.71 -5.00 1.82
CA LEU A 85 -10.37 -5.93 0.92
C LEU A 85 -11.49 -5.23 0.13
N THR A 86 -12.33 -4.46 0.80
CA THR A 86 -13.36 -3.69 0.11
C THR A 86 -12.75 -2.65 -0.84
N ALA A 87 -11.66 -2.00 -0.43
CA ALA A 87 -10.93 -1.08 -1.30
C ALA A 87 -10.43 -1.78 -2.57
N LEU A 88 -9.88 -2.99 -2.42
CA LEU A 88 -9.41 -3.79 -3.56
C LEU A 88 -10.57 -4.21 -4.47
N GLU A 89 -11.68 -4.64 -3.91
CA GLU A 89 -12.88 -5.01 -4.67
C GLU A 89 -13.41 -3.83 -5.48
N GLN A 90 -13.50 -2.65 -4.87
CA GLN A 90 -13.92 -1.44 -5.57
C GLN A 90 -12.97 -1.08 -6.71
N TRP A 91 -11.69 -1.30 -6.51
CA TRP A 91 -10.70 -1.04 -7.55
C TRP A 91 -10.85 -2.01 -8.73
N VAL A 92 -10.92 -3.31 -8.45
CA VAL A 92 -11.00 -4.35 -9.48
C VAL A 92 -12.35 -4.34 -10.20
N GLU A 93 -13.44 -4.21 -9.46
CA GLU A 93 -14.79 -4.39 -9.99
C GLU A 93 -15.42 -3.09 -10.52
N HIS A 94 -15.01 -1.94 -9.97
CA HIS A 94 -15.62 -0.64 -10.29
C HIS A 94 -14.61 0.40 -10.75
N ASP A 95 -13.36 0.01 -10.97
CA ASP A 95 -12.27 0.89 -11.40
C ASP A 95 -12.07 2.12 -10.47
N LYS A 96 -12.29 1.92 -9.17
CA LYS A 96 -12.11 2.95 -8.15
C LYS A 96 -10.81 2.70 -7.40
N ALA A 97 -9.71 3.27 -7.90
CA ALA A 97 -8.41 3.15 -7.24
C ALA A 97 -8.44 3.86 -5.87
N PRO A 98 -7.92 3.22 -4.81
CA PRO A 98 -7.94 3.82 -3.48
C PRO A 98 -6.82 4.86 -3.33
N ASP A 99 -7.16 6.13 -3.31
CA ASP A 99 -6.23 7.21 -2.95
C ASP A 99 -6.09 7.31 -1.44
N GLU A 100 -7.15 6.99 -0.72
CA GLU A 100 -7.15 6.92 0.73
C GLU A 100 -8.09 5.82 1.21
N VAL A 101 -7.82 5.31 2.41
CA VAL A 101 -8.66 4.35 3.11
C VAL A 101 -8.91 4.87 4.52
N LEU A 102 -10.14 4.77 5.01
CA LEU A 102 -10.46 5.23 6.36
C LEU A 102 -9.94 4.22 7.37
N GLY A 103 -9.06 4.67 8.25
CA GLY A 103 -8.59 3.90 9.40
C GLY A 103 -9.32 4.32 10.66
N ALA A 104 -9.55 3.37 11.56
CA ALA A 104 -10.20 3.59 12.83
C ALA A 104 -9.36 3.05 13.99
N HIS A 105 -9.43 3.74 15.12
CA HIS A 105 -8.93 3.28 16.41
C HIS A 105 -10.12 2.96 17.30
N ALA A 106 -10.03 1.88 18.08
CA ALA A 106 -11.08 1.49 18.99
C ALA A 106 -10.51 1.24 20.39
N THR A 107 -11.29 1.61 21.41
CA THR A 107 -11.02 1.31 22.80
C THR A 107 -12.21 0.50 23.33
N ASN A 108 -11.93 -0.67 23.92
CA ASN A 108 -12.96 -1.59 24.44
C ASN A 108 -14.06 -1.90 23.40
N GLY A 109 -13.61 -2.09 22.14
CA GLY A 109 -14.51 -2.45 21.05
C GLY A 109 -15.27 -1.30 20.41
N GLN A 110 -15.12 -0.08 20.91
CA GLN A 110 -15.80 1.09 20.35
C GLN A 110 -14.83 2.00 19.63
N VAL A 111 -15.21 2.44 18.44
CA VAL A 111 -14.40 3.38 17.64
C VAL A 111 -14.40 4.74 18.34
N ASP A 112 -13.21 5.23 18.65
CA ASP A 112 -13.00 6.53 19.31
C ASP A 112 -12.29 7.55 18.43
N ARG A 113 -11.73 7.12 17.31
CA ARG A 113 -11.01 8.01 16.41
C ARG A 113 -10.97 7.39 15.01
N THR A 114 -11.11 8.23 13.99
CA THR A 114 -10.89 7.84 12.59
C THR A 114 -9.92 8.82 11.94
N ARG A 115 -9.15 8.31 10.97
CA ARG A 115 -8.21 9.11 10.17
C ARG A 115 -8.15 8.55 8.76
N PRO A 116 -8.08 9.40 7.74
CA PRO A 116 -7.77 8.93 6.40
C PRO A 116 -6.32 8.47 6.34
N ILE A 117 -6.11 7.31 5.72
CA ILE A 117 -4.79 6.77 5.43
C ILE A 117 -4.56 6.96 3.94
N CYS A 118 -3.58 7.78 3.57
CA CYS A 118 -3.33 8.13 2.18
C CYS A 118 -2.29 7.21 1.56
N ALA A 119 -2.43 6.94 0.27
CA ALA A 119 -1.46 6.14 -0.46
C ALA A 119 -0.12 6.87 -0.56
N TYR A 120 0.98 6.10 -0.46
CA TYR A 120 2.34 6.61 -0.60
C TYR A 120 2.63 7.03 -2.04
N PRO A 121 3.42 8.07 -2.31
CA PRO A 121 3.83 9.11 -1.35
C PRO A 121 2.70 10.10 -1.12
N MET A 122 2.71 10.66 0.10
CA MET A 122 1.74 11.71 0.45
C MET A 122 2.23 13.07 0.02
#